data_bf1d8e42d784eb6c5b4b4eab85abc4e8
#
_entry.id   bf1d8e42d784eb6c5b4b4eab85abc4e8
#
_cell.length_a   1.000
_cell.length_b   1.000
_cell.length_c   1.000
_cell.angle_alpha   90.00
_cell.angle_beta   90.00
_cell.angle_gamma   90.00
#
_symmetry.space_group_name_H-M   'P 1'
#
loop_
_entity.id
_entity.type
_entity.pdbx_description
1 polymer ?
#
loop_
_entity_poly.entity_id
_entity_poly.type
_entity_poly.pdbx_seq_one_letter_code
_entity_poly.pdbx_strand_id
1 'polypeptide(L)'
;MTFSDRMRVVFKGVLDPVGAFFNRLGIHPNTMTLLGLAGNIIGAVLIALGHMTLGGIVVLIMGLIDTLDGTMARLRGMPSEFGAFVDSVTDRYSELVIFAGLLYYFLQKGDWLSPMAIYIAASGAVLVSYVRARAASLGMDTKVGFLSRFERYLVLAPSLIFNIPMVGIWIIAILANFTALQRIVDVRRQAHDQNKILR
;
A
#
# COMPACT_ATOMS: atom_id res chain seq x y z
N MET A 1 12.01 -10.70 -10.58
CA MET A 1 11.86 -10.57 -9.12
C MET A 1 11.70 -9.10 -8.80
N THR A 2 10.56 -8.67 -8.26
CA THR A 2 10.34 -7.27 -7.88
C THR A 2 11.16 -6.92 -6.63
N PHE A 3 11.37 -5.62 -6.36
CA PHE A 3 12.05 -5.16 -5.13
C PHE A 3 11.33 -5.69 -3.87
N SER A 4 10.03 -5.65 -3.86
CA SER A 4 9.18 -6.21 -2.80
C SER A 4 9.42 -7.70 -2.56
N ASP A 5 9.62 -8.51 -3.64
CA ASP A 5 9.93 -9.93 -3.51
C ASP A 5 11.28 -10.18 -2.84
N ARG A 6 12.30 -9.37 -3.18
CA ARG A 6 13.64 -9.44 -2.57
C ARG A 6 13.62 -9.11 -1.08
N MET A 7 12.91 -8.03 -0.72
CA MET A 7 12.77 -7.62 0.67
C MET A 7 12.07 -8.71 1.49
N ARG A 8 11.04 -9.34 0.94
CA ARG A 8 10.33 -10.44 1.61
C ARG A 8 11.25 -11.64 1.88
N VAL A 9 12.18 -11.96 0.98
CA VAL A 9 13.17 -13.02 1.17
C VAL A 9 14.16 -12.64 2.29
N VAL A 10 14.67 -11.41 2.30
CA VAL A 10 15.61 -10.91 3.32
C VAL A 10 14.97 -10.92 4.71
N PHE A 11 13.73 -10.49 4.83
CA PHE A 11 13.03 -10.42 6.13
C PHE A 11 12.37 -11.74 6.54
N LYS A 12 12.41 -12.79 5.72
CA LYS A 12 11.79 -14.08 6.02
C LYS A 12 12.25 -14.65 7.38
N GLY A 13 13.54 -14.52 7.70
CA GLY A 13 14.11 -15.01 8.97
C GLY A 13 13.54 -14.33 10.22
N VAL A 14 12.96 -13.13 10.08
CA VAL A 14 12.29 -12.39 11.17
C VAL A 14 10.77 -12.58 11.11
N LEU A 15 10.19 -12.52 9.91
CA LEU A 15 8.75 -12.60 9.73
C LEU A 15 8.19 -13.99 10.05
N ASP A 16 8.90 -15.07 9.72
CA ASP A 16 8.43 -16.43 9.96
C ASP A 16 8.30 -16.76 11.47
N PRO A 17 9.32 -16.48 12.34
CA PRO A 17 9.16 -16.67 13.78
C PRO A 17 8.03 -15.84 14.40
N VAL A 18 7.90 -14.56 13.99
CA VAL A 18 6.85 -13.67 14.48
C VAL A 18 5.48 -14.15 14.02
N GLY A 19 5.33 -14.51 12.74
CA GLY A 19 4.09 -15.07 12.20
C GLY A 19 3.71 -16.41 12.89
N ALA A 20 4.70 -17.26 13.16
CA ALA A 20 4.49 -18.51 13.90
C ALA A 20 4.03 -18.27 15.35
N PHE A 21 4.58 -17.24 16.03
CA PHE A 21 4.15 -16.84 17.34
C PHE A 21 2.67 -16.44 17.36
N PHE A 22 2.24 -15.53 16.47
CA PHE A 22 0.83 -15.13 16.39
C PHE A 22 -0.09 -16.29 15.97
N ASN A 23 0.39 -17.20 15.13
CA ASN A 23 -0.34 -18.42 14.78
C ASN A 23 -0.56 -19.33 16.00
N ARG A 24 0.43 -19.45 16.92
CA ARG A 24 0.30 -20.21 18.18
C ARG A 24 -0.70 -19.58 19.14
N LEU A 25 -0.83 -18.25 19.13
CA LEU A 25 -1.85 -17.52 19.91
C LEU A 25 -3.27 -17.68 19.33
N GLY A 26 -3.45 -18.41 18.24
CA GLY A 26 -4.75 -18.61 17.61
C GLY A 26 -5.28 -17.45 16.78
N ILE A 27 -4.47 -16.38 16.60
CA ILE A 27 -4.89 -15.19 15.86
C ILE A 27 -5.02 -15.54 14.38
N HIS A 28 -6.18 -15.24 13.79
CA HIS A 28 -6.43 -15.50 12.37
C HIS A 28 -5.72 -14.46 11.49
N PRO A 29 -5.17 -14.82 10.29
CA PRO A 29 -4.52 -13.87 9.38
C PRO A 29 -5.40 -12.65 9.05
N ASN A 30 -6.67 -12.83 8.74
CA ASN A 30 -7.60 -11.72 8.45
C ASN A 30 -7.79 -10.78 9.66
N THR A 31 -7.66 -11.27 10.89
CA THR A 31 -7.70 -10.42 12.08
C THR A 31 -6.47 -9.51 12.13
N MET A 32 -5.31 -10.03 11.73
CA MET A 32 -4.08 -9.24 11.66
C MET A 32 -4.21 -8.11 10.61
N THR A 33 -4.77 -8.43 9.43
CA THR A 33 -5.07 -7.44 8.39
C THR A 33 -5.98 -6.31 8.92
N LEU A 34 -7.05 -6.66 9.65
CA LEU A 34 -7.97 -5.67 10.23
C LEU A 34 -7.31 -4.85 11.35
N LEU A 35 -6.45 -5.46 12.18
CA LEU A 35 -5.65 -4.73 13.18
C LEU A 35 -4.69 -3.74 12.52
N GLY A 36 -4.08 -4.11 11.39
CA GLY A 36 -3.28 -3.22 10.58
C GLY A 36 -4.06 -2.00 10.10
N LEU A 37 -5.29 -2.19 9.61
CA LEU A 37 -6.17 -1.07 9.22
C LEU A 37 -6.53 -0.20 10.43
N ALA A 38 -6.95 -0.79 11.54
CA ALA A 38 -7.31 -0.04 12.76
C ALA A 38 -6.13 0.82 13.24
N GLY A 39 -4.92 0.27 13.25
CA GLY A 39 -3.72 1.02 13.59
C GLY A 39 -3.39 2.13 12.59
N ASN A 40 -3.60 1.91 11.28
CA ASN A 40 -3.44 2.97 10.29
C ASN A 40 -4.49 4.09 10.45
N ILE A 41 -5.72 3.78 10.88
CA ILE A 41 -6.72 4.80 11.25
C ILE A 41 -6.22 5.62 12.45
N ILE A 42 -5.67 4.98 13.47
CA ILE A 42 -5.06 5.70 14.62
C ILE A 42 -3.91 6.59 14.13
N GLY A 43 -3.02 6.08 13.29
CA GLY A 43 -1.95 6.86 12.67
C GLY A 43 -2.47 8.08 11.90
N ALA A 44 -3.53 7.89 11.10
CA ALA A 44 -4.17 8.96 10.34
C ALA A 44 -4.80 10.03 11.26
N VAL A 45 -5.42 9.65 12.37
CA VAL A 45 -5.95 10.58 13.38
C VAL A 45 -4.81 11.39 14.01
N LEU A 46 -3.69 10.75 14.39
CA LEU A 46 -2.51 11.46 14.91
C LEU A 46 -1.97 12.47 13.90
N ILE A 47 -1.89 12.11 12.63
CA ILE A 47 -1.49 13.00 11.53
C ILE A 47 -2.45 14.18 11.41
N ALA A 48 -3.75 13.92 11.42
CA ALA A 48 -4.80 14.94 11.35
C ALA A 48 -4.72 15.95 12.50
N LEU A 49 -4.32 15.48 13.69
CA LEU A 49 -4.10 16.31 14.89
C LEU A 49 -2.72 17.03 14.87
N GLY A 50 -1.90 16.84 13.83
CA GLY A 50 -0.60 17.48 13.67
C GLY A 50 0.58 16.72 14.29
N HIS A 51 0.36 15.55 14.86
CA HIS A 51 1.41 14.69 15.41
C HIS A 51 2.07 13.84 14.31
N MET A 52 2.70 14.49 13.31
CA MET A 52 3.24 13.85 12.10
C MET A 52 4.20 12.70 12.42
N THR A 53 5.19 12.94 13.28
CA THR A 53 6.21 11.94 13.65
C THR A 53 5.58 10.72 14.33
N LEU A 54 4.69 10.92 15.30
CA LEU A 54 4.01 9.81 15.98
C LEU A 54 3.10 9.05 15.02
N GLY A 55 2.33 9.76 14.20
CA GLY A 55 1.50 9.15 13.16
C GLY A 55 2.35 8.34 12.17
N GLY A 56 3.48 8.89 11.75
CA GLY A 56 4.43 8.20 10.85
C GLY A 56 5.03 6.93 11.45
N ILE A 57 5.37 6.95 12.75
CA ILE A 57 5.86 5.76 13.47
C ILE A 57 4.76 4.69 13.52
N VAL A 58 3.52 5.07 13.87
CA VAL A 58 2.39 4.15 13.89
C VAL A 58 2.15 3.55 12.51
N VAL A 59 2.13 4.37 11.45
CA VAL A 59 1.99 3.90 10.05
C VAL A 59 3.10 2.91 9.71
N LEU A 60 4.37 3.21 10.03
CA LEU A 60 5.49 2.31 9.76
C LEU A 60 5.31 0.95 10.46
N ILE A 61 4.95 0.95 11.74
CA ILE A 61 4.71 -0.28 12.52
C ILE A 61 3.56 -1.09 11.90
N MET A 62 2.47 -0.42 11.52
CA MET A 62 1.31 -1.09 10.91
C MET A 62 1.63 -1.67 9.54
N GLY A 63 2.47 -1.02 8.74
CA GLY A 63 2.96 -1.56 7.49
C GLY A 63 3.81 -2.83 7.66
N LEU A 64 4.58 -2.93 8.76
CA LEU A 64 5.30 -4.16 9.11
C LEU A 64 4.34 -5.27 9.57
N ILE A 65 3.34 -4.94 10.40
CA ILE A 65 2.32 -5.88 10.86
C ILE A 65 1.52 -6.44 9.69
N ASP A 66 1.19 -5.63 8.72
CA ASP A 66 0.47 -5.99 7.51
C ASP A 66 1.20 -7.07 6.68
N THR A 67 2.53 -7.10 6.71
CA THR A 67 3.30 -8.15 6.03
C THR A 67 3.22 -9.53 6.73
N LEU A 68 2.74 -9.56 7.98
CA LEU A 68 2.65 -10.79 8.79
C LEU A 68 1.46 -11.65 8.40
N ASP A 69 0.33 -11.07 7.98
CA ASP A 69 -0.89 -11.84 7.66
C ASP A 69 -0.66 -12.85 6.53
N GLY A 70 -0.02 -12.41 5.45
CA GLY A 70 0.38 -13.30 4.35
C GLY A 70 1.41 -14.35 4.78
N THR A 71 2.30 -14.04 5.74
CA THR A 71 3.24 -15.01 6.31
C THR A 71 2.51 -16.03 7.18
N MET A 72 1.59 -15.56 8.03
CA MET A 72 0.76 -16.41 8.88
C MET A 72 -0.10 -17.38 8.07
N ALA A 73 -0.72 -16.89 6.97
CA ALA A 73 -1.53 -17.73 6.07
C ALA A 73 -0.68 -18.83 5.40
N ARG A 74 0.52 -18.49 4.92
CA ARG A 74 1.45 -19.47 4.33
C ARG A 74 1.92 -20.51 5.34
N LEU A 75 2.27 -20.11 6.56
CA LEU A 75 2.71 -21.00 7.62
C LEU A 75 1.61 -21.99 8.06
N ARG A 76 0.33 -21.60 7.92
CA ARG A 76 -0.82 -22.50 8.17
C ARG A 76 -1.13 -23.43 7.00
N GLY A 77 -0.50 -23.23 5.82
CA GLY A 77 -0.85 -23.97 4.61
C GLY A 77 -2.26 -23.68 4.09
N MET A 78 -2.85 -22.55 4.47
CA MET A 78 -4.24 -22.16 4.17
C MET A 78 -4.31 -20.75 3.51
N PRO A 79 -3.57 -20.48 2.43
CA PRO A 79 -3.82 -19.27 1.66
C PRO A 79 -5.22 -19.39 1.02
N SER A 80 -6.09 -18.39 1.28
CA SER A 80 -7.43 -18.36 0.70
C SER A 80 -7.60 -17.19 -0.26
N GLU A 81 -8.39 -17.36 -1.31
CA GLU A 81 -8.75 -16.29 -2.24
C GLU A 81 -9.47 -15.15 -1.52
N PHE A 82 -10.34 -15.48 -0.58
CA PHE A 82 -11.02 -14.49 0.25
C PHE A 82 -10.04 -13.71 1.14
N GLY A 83 -9.04 -14.38 1.72
CA GLY A 83 -7.98 -13.71 2.48
C GLY A 83 -7.19 -12.72 1.61
N ALA A 84 -6.81 -13.13 0.39
CA ALA A 84 -6.14 -12.26 -0.57
C ALA A 84 -7.02 -11.08 -1.02
N PHE A 85 -8.34 -11.28 -1.13
CA PHE A 85 -9.30 -10.20 -1.38
C PHE A 85 -9.35 -9.22 -0.21
N VAL A 86 -9.53 -9.70 1.03
CA VAL A 86 -9.57 -8.87 2.24
C VAL A 86 -8.29 -8.06 2.37
N ASP A 87 -7.12 -8.69 2.29
CA ASP A 87 -5.82 -8.04 2.29
C ASP A 87 -5.76 -6.92 1.24
N SER A 88 -6.09 -7.25 -0.01
CA SER A 88 -6.02 -6.29 -1.10
C SER A 88 -6.94 -5.08 -0.91
N VAL A 89 -8.13 -5.24 -0.36
CA VAL A 89 -9.09 -4.15 -0.11
C VAL A 89 -8.65 -3.31 1.10
N THR A 90 -8.29 -3.98 2.19
CA THR A 90 -7.83 -3.34 3.43
C THR A 90 -6.58 -2.49 3.20
N ASP A 91 -5.70 -2.93 2.34
CA ASP A 91 -4.53 -2.20 1.87
C ASP A 91 -4.88 -0.81 1.31
N ARG A 92 -5.92 -0.75 0.48
CA ARG A 92 -6.35 0.53 -0.14
C ARG A 92 -6.98 1.43 0.89
N TYR A 93 -7.81 0.88 1.78
CA TYR A 93 -8.38 1.65 2.89
C TYR A 93 -7.28 2.19 3.80
N SER A 94 -6.28 1.39 4.18
CA SER A 94 -5.14 1.81 5.00
C SER A 94 -4.39 2.98 4.38
N GLU A 95 -4.11 2.93 3.09
CA GLU A 95 -3.43 4.00 2.36
C GLU A 95 -4.31 5.26 2.26
N LEU A 96 -5.59 5.10 1.92
CA LEU A 96 -6.53 6.22 1.78
C LEU A 96 -6.80 6.93 3.11
N VAL A 97 -6.88 6.23 4.24
CA VAL A 97 -7.10 6.89 5.53
C VAL A 97 -5.89 7.72 5.95
N ILE A 98 -4.66 7.31 5.61
CA ILE A 98 -3.45 8.10 5.85
C ILE A 98 -3.49 9.38 5.01
N PHE A 99 -3.83 9.29 3.72
CA PHE A 99 -4.01 10.47 2.87
C PHE A 99 -5.15 11.37 3.38
N ALA A 100 -6.24 10.80 3.90
CA ALA A 100 -7.32 11.57 4.49
C ALA A 100 -6.87 12.35 5.75
N GLY A 101 -6.05 11.74 6.61
CA GLY A 101 -5.46 12.43 7.75
C GLY A 101 -4.57 13.62 7.35
N LEU A 102 -3.73 13.42 6.32
CA LEU A 102 -2.91 14.50 5.75
C LEU A 102 -3.77 15.59 5.11
N LEU A 103 -4.77 15.19 4.33
CA LEU A 103 -5.71 16.13 3.68
C LEU A 103 -6.39 17.02 4.72
N TYR A 104 -6.93 16.42 5.78
CA TYR A 104 -7.57 17.15 6.87
C TYR A 104 -6.60 18.15 7.54
N TYR A 105 -5.38 17.72 7.85
CA TYR A 105 -4.37 18.57 8.47
C TYR A 105 -4.03 19.81 7.61
N PHE A 106 -3.80 19.64 6.31
CA PHE A 106 -3.43 20.76 5.44
C PHE A 106 -4.62 21.68 5.12
N LEU A 107 -5.83 21.14 5.03
CA LEU A 107 -7.05 21.96 4.87
C LEU A 107 -7.25 22.90 6.05
N GLN A 108 -6.98 22.46 7.28
CA GLN A 108 -7.07 23.35 8.45
C GLN A 108 -6.03 24.47 8.46
N LYS A 109 -4.93 24.30 7.77
CA LYS A 109 -3.89 25.34 7.63
C LYS A 109 -4.18 26.39 6.55
N GLY A 110 -5.29 26.25 5.83
CA GLY A 110 -5.64 27.14 4.74
C GLY A 110 -4.74 26.98 3.49
N ASP A 111 -3.95 25.92 3.45
CA ASP A 111 -3.13 25.57 2.29
C ASP A 111 -3.98 24.80 1.28
N TRP A 112 -4.12 25.31 0.07
CA TRP A 112 -4.91 24.67 -0.99
C TRP A 112 -4.07 23.80 -1.93
N LEU A 113 -2.76 24.05 -2.01
CA LEU A 113 -1.86 23.32 -2.92
C LEU A 113 -1.53 21.94 -2.39
N SER A 114 -1.27 21.80 -1.08
CA SER A 114 -1.00 20.51 -0.45
C SER A 114 -2.18 19.53 -0.54
N PRO A 115 -3.44 19.92 -0.26
CA PRO A 115 -4.61 19.08 -0.51
C PRO A 115 -4.70 18.58 -1.94
N MET A 116 -4.41 19.42 -2.94
CA MET A 116 -4.43 19.01 -4.34
C MET A 116 -3.34 17.96 -4.64
N ALA A 117 -2.12 18.16 -4.13
CA ALA A 117 -1.05 17.19 -4.28
C ALA A 117 -1.39 15.85 -3.61
N ILE A 118 -2.01 15.88 -2.43
CA ILE A 118 -2.47 14.68 -1.72
C ILE A 118 -3.55 13.94 -2.52
N TYR A 119 -4.50 14.66 -3.11
CA TYR A 119 -5.52 14.06 -3.98
C TYR A 119 -4.90 13.38 -5.21
N ILE A 120 -3.93 14.01 -5.86
CA ILE A 120 -3.21 13.44 -7.00
C ILE A 120 -2.41 12.21 -6.58
N ALA A 121 -1.76 12.24 -5.40
CA ALA A 121 -1.03 11.08 -4.85
C ALA A 121 -1.96 9.91 -4.57
N ALA A 122 -3.09 10.16 -3.89
CA ALA A 122 -4.10 9.16 -3.57
C ALA A 122 -4.70 8.53 -4.83
N SER A 123 -5.05 9.35 -5.82
CA SER A 123 -5.59 8.90 -7.11
C SER A 123 -4.58 8.01 -7.83
N GLY A 124 -3.31 8.42 -7.91
CA GLY A 124 -2.24 7.62 -8.52
C GLY A 124 -2.05 6.28 -7.80
N ALA A 125 -2.04 6.28 -6.47
CA ALA A 125 -1.89 5.09 -5.65
C ALA A 125 -3.01 4.05 -5.89
N VAL A 126 -4.26 4.53 -5.99
CA VAL A 126 -5.42 3.68 -6.34
C VAL A 126 -5.31 3.15 -7.76
N LEU A 127 -4.98 4.02 -8.73
CA LEU A 127 -4.86 3.63 -10.14
C LEU A 127 -3.77 2.59 -10.38
N VAL A 128 -2.61 2.70 -9.74
CA VAL A 128 -1.56 1.66 -9.79
C VAL A 128 -2.12 0.30 -9.40
N SER A 129 -2.89 0.23 -8.33
CA SER A 129 -3.47 -1.01 -7.83
C SER A 129 -4.63 -1.50 -8.71
N TYR A 130 -5.51 -0.58 -9.13
CA TYR A 130 -6.66 -0.88 -9.97
C TYR A 130 -6.26 -1.44 -11.34
N VAL A 131 -5.33 -0.77 -12.03
CA VAL A 131 -4.85 -1.22 -13.36
C VAL A 131 -4.31 -2.65 -13.28
N ARG A 132 -3.54 -2.97 -12.23
CA ARG A 132 -3.02 -4.33 -12.03
C ARG A 132 -4.14 -5.34 -11.79
N ALA A 133 -5.07 -5.04 -10.89
CA ALA A 133 -6.19 -5.92 -10.58
C ALA A 133 -7.09 -6.13 -11.81
N ARG A 134 -7.34 -5.06 -12.56
CA ARG A 134 -8.14 -5.13 -13.79
C ARG A 134 -7.44 -5.92 -14.89
N ALA A 135 -6.14 -5.74 -15.08
CA ALA A 135 -5.35 -6.54 -16.01
C ALA A 135 -5.43 -8.04 -15.67
N ALA A 136 -5.23 -8.39 -14.39
CA ALA A 136 -5.31 -9.76 -13.91
C ALA A 136 -6.69 -10.38 -14.18
N SER A 137 -7.79 -9.64 -13.99
CA SER A 137 -9.16 -10.11 -14.29
C SER A 137 -9.42 -10.37 -15.78
N LEU A 138 -8.57 -9.83 -16.66
CA LEU A 138 -8.61 -10.03 -18.12
C LEU A 138 -7.57 -11.05 -18.61
N GLY A 139 -6.89 -11.73 -17.68
CA GLY A 139 -5.86 -12.72 -18.00
C GLY A 139 -4.53 -12.12 -18.46
N MET A 140 -4.24 -10.88 -18.04
CA MET A 140 -2.96 -10.20 -18.27
C MET A 140 -2.31 -9.90 -16.92
N ASP A 141 -0.96 -9.92 -16.82
CA ASP A 141 -0.25 -9.54 -15.58
C ASP A 141 0.68 -8.37 -15.87
N THR A 142 0.60 -7.33 -15.05
CA THR A 142 1.47 -6.18 -15.14
C THR A 142 2.08 -5.86 -13.77
N LYS A 143 3.41 -5.93 -13.70
CA LYS A 143 4.22 -5.64 -12.52
C LYS A 143 5.24 -4.54 -12.77
N VAL A 144 5.14 -3.91 -13.95
CA VAL A 144 6.03 -2.81 -14.33
C VAL A 144 5.77 -1.58 -13.45
N GLY A 145 6.78 -0.73 -13.37
CA GLY A 145 6.70 0.55 -12.68
C GLY A 145 7.60 0.63 -11.44
N PHE A 146 7.83 1.87 -10.98
CA PHE A 146 8.81 2.19 -9.95
C PHE A 146 8.21 2.29 -8.54
N LEU A 147 6.87 2.46 -8.43
CA LEU A 147 6.24 2.76 -7.15
C LEU A 147 5.05 1.84 -6.88
N SER A 148 5.36 0.58 -6.55
CA SER A 148 4.36 -0.33 -6.01
C SER A 148 3.94 0.09 -4.59
N ARG A 149 3.00 -0.61 -3.96
CA ARG A 149 2.51 -0.28 -2.61
C ARG A 149 3.65 -0.21 -1.58
N PHE A 150 4.53 -1.18 -1.61
CA PHE A 150 5.64 -1.26 -0.64
C PHE A 150 6.59 -0.06 -0.76
N GLU A 151 6.96 0.32 -1.99
CA GLU A 151 7.82 1.47 -2.21
C GLU A 151 7.14 2.79 -1.79
N ARG A 152 5.80 2.91 -1.99
CA ARG A 152 5.06 4.09 -1.50
C ARG A 152 5.10 4.19 0.02
N TYR A 153 4.97 3.07 0.74
CA TYR A 153 5.14 3.05 2.19
C TYR A 153 6.55 3.48 2.63
N LEU A 154 7.58 3.01 1.92
CA LEU A 154 8.99 3.40 2.18
C LEU A 154 9.25 4.89 1.93
N VAL A 155 8.46 5.55 1.12
CA VAL A 155 8.54 7.01 0.90
C VAL A 155 7.70 7.74 1.94
N LEU A 156 6.46 7.32 2.16
CA LEU A 156 5.50 8.03 2.98
C LEU A 156 5.86 7.98 4.48
N ALA A 157 6.12 6.80 5.03
CA ALA A 157 6.36 6.65 6.46
C ALA A 157 7.61 7.44 6.94
N PRO A 158 8.78 7.38 6.29
CA PRO A 158 9.90 8.24 6.66
C PRO A 158 9.59 9.73 6.51
N SER A 159 8.88 10.14 5.45
CA SER A 159 8.55 11.56 5.26
C SER A 159 7.67 12.10 6.38
N LEU A 160 6.78 11.28 6.94
CA LEU A 160 5.97 11.61 8.12
C LEU A 160 6.85 11.68 9.38
N ILE A 161 7.71 10.66 9.60
CA ILE A 161 8.59 10.58 10.78
C ILE A 161 9.53 11.79 10.85
N PHE A 162 10.11 12.18 9.73
CA PHE A 162 10.99 13.36 9.65
C PHE A 162 10.24 14.69 9.54
N ASN A 163 8.90 14.68 9.63
CA ASN A 163 8.03 15.86 9.56
C ASN A 163 8.19 16.68 8.26
N ILE A 164 8.42 15.97 7.15
CA ILE A 164 8.48 16.53 5.79
C ILE A 164 7.48 15.85 4.85
N PRO A 165 6.17 15.75 5.25
CA PRO A 165 5.18 14.93 4.54
C PRO A 165 5.02 15.32 3.07
N MET A 166 5.16 16.63 2.75
CA MET A 166 4.96 17.10 1.38
C MET A 166 6.02 16.59 0.41
N VAL A 167 7.25 16.32 0.87
CA VAL A 167 8.28 15.70 0.03
C VAL A 167 7.82 14.30 -0.40
N GLY A 168 7.37 13.47 0.56
CA GLY A 168 6.82 12.13 0.26
C GLY A 168 5.60 12.19 -0.64
N ILE A 169 4.67 13.13 -0.39
CA ILE A 169 3.45 13.32 -1.18
C ILE A 169 3.77 13.67 -2.63
N TRP A 170 4.68 14.62 -2.90
CA TRP A 170 5.04 14.96 -4.28
C TRP A 170 5.73 13.83 -5.01
N ILE A 171 6.61 13.07 -4.33
CA ILE A 171 7.24 11.86 -4.90
C ILE A 171 6.15 10.87 -5.30
N ILE A 172 5.18 10.60 -4.40
CA ILE A 172 4.09 9.66 -4.69
C ILE A 172 3.18 10.20 -5.80
N ALA A 173 2.81 11.49 -5.75
CA ALA A 173 1.95 12.11 -6.75
C ALA A 173 2.52 11.96 -8.17
N ILE A 174 3.82 12.15 -8.34
CA ILE A 174 4.47 12.06 -9.65
C ILE A 174 4.67 10.58 -10.02
N LEU A 175 5.35 9.81 -9.17
CA LEU A 175 5.79 8.46 -9.54
C LEU A 175 4.68 7.42 -9.56
N ALA A 176 3.62 7.55 -8.71
CA ALA A 176 2.50 6.63 -8.77
C ALA A 176 1.68 6.82 -10.06
N ASN A 177 1.39 8.06 -10.44
CA ASN A 177 0.69 8.32 -11.71
C ASN A 177 1.52 7.88 -12.92
N PHE A 178 2.84 8.13 -12.91
CA PHE A 178 3.73 7.62 -13.94
C PHE A 178 3.72 6.08 -13.99
N THR A 179 3.76 5.41 -12.84
CA THR A 179 3.66 3.94 -12.75
C THR A 179 2.31 3.43 -13.28
N ALA A 180 1.20 4.12 -13.00
CA ALA A 180 -0.11 3.76 -13.53
C ALA A 180 -0.12 3.85 -15.06
N LEU A 181 0.46 4.90 -15.65
CA LEU A 181 0.60 5.05 -17.10
C LEU A 181 1.48 3.95 -17.71
N GLN A 182 2.62 3.62 -17.07
CA GLN A 182 3.47 2.51 -17.53
C GLN A 182 2.70 1.19 -17.57
N ARG A 183 1.88 0.90 -16.55
CA ARG A 183 1.04 -0.31 -16.51
C ARG A 183 -0.01 -0.31 -17.60
N ILE A 184 -0.65 0.82 -17.90
CA ILE A 184 -1.60 0.93 -19.02
C ILE A 184 -0.93 0.63 -20.35
N VAL A 185 0.27 1.17 -20.58
CA VAL A 185 1.03 0.92 -21.81
C VAL A 185 1.44 -0.55 -21.91
N ASP A 186 1.87 -1.16 -20.80
CA ASP A 186 2.25 -2.57 -20.75
C ASP A 186 1.05 -3.48 -21.05
N VAL A 187 -0.10 -3.24 -20.44
CA VAL A 187 -1.35 -3.96 -20.71
C VAL A 187 -1.77 -3.81 -22.15
N ARG A 188 -1.65 -2.61 -22.75
CA ARG A 188 -1.95 -2.40 -24.17
C ARG A 188 -1.05 -3.26 -25.06
N ARG A 189 0.24 -3.35 -24.77
CA ARG A 189 1.18 -4.22 -25.51
C ARG A 189 0.76 -5.68 -25.44
N GLN A 190 0.52 -6.18 -24.23
CA GLN A 190 0.05 -7.56 -24.01
C GLN A 190 -1.26 -7.85 -24.75
N ALA A 191 -2.21 -6.91 -24.73
CA ALA A 191 -3.49 -7.05 -25.44
C ALA A 191 -3.30 -7.09 -26.96
N HIS A 192 -2.36 -6.33 -27.52
CA HIS A 192 -2.02 -6.37 -28.93
C HIS A 192 -1.40 -7.72 -29.31
N ASP A 193 -0.43 -8.20 -28.52
CA ASP A 193 0.26 -9.47 -28.78
C ASP A 193 -0.70 -10.68 -28.66
N GLN A 194 -1.74 -10.57 -27.85
CA GLN A 194 -2.79 -11.59 -27.68
C GLN A 194 -3.97 -11.42 -28.64
N ASN A 195 -3.90 -10.54 -29.63
CA ASN A 195 -4.99 -10.21 -30.58
C ASN A 195 -6.34 -9.87 -29.88
N LYS A 196 -6.30 -9.30 -28.67
CA LYS A 196 -7.50 -8.92 -27.91
C LYS A 196 -8.02 -7.51 -28.23
N ILE A 197 -7.29 -6.73 -29.01
CA ILE A 197 -7.68 -5.34 -29.36
C ILE A 197 -8.72 -5.31 -30.49
N LEU A 198 -8.80 -6.37 -31.31
CA LEU A 198 -9.61 -6.42 -32.52
C LEU A 198 -10.87 -7.30 -32.39
N ARG A 199 -11.30 -7.62 -31.19
CA ARG A 199 -12.52 -8.40 -30.93
C ARG A 199 -13.55 -7.63 -30.17
#